data_a23ac6a629fbdb2c40f779b9b846a4b7
#
_entry.id   a23ac6a629fbdb2c40f779b9b846a4b7
#
_cell.length_a   1.000
_cell.length_b   1.000
_cell.length_c   1.000
_cell.angle_alpha   90.00
_cell.angle_beta   90.00
_cell.angle_gamma   90.00
#
_symmetry.space_group_name_H-M   'P 1'
#
loop_
_entity.id
_entity.type
_entity.pdbx_description
1 polymer ?
#
loop_
_entity_poly.entity_id
_entity_poly.type
_entity_poly.pdbx_seq_one_letter_code
_entity_poly.pdbx_strand_id
1 'polypeptide(L)' 'MKRRELERRLRGLGWVLQRHGGKHDVWSNSDESFTEYVPRHAEINEMLARAILKRAAERK' A
#
# COMPACT_ATOMS: atom_id res chain seq x y z
N MET A 1 -12.39 -2.10 -1.41
CA MET A 1 -11.51 -3.02 -0.66
C MET A 1 -11.26 -2.46 0.73
N LYS A 2 -11.33 -3.28 1.74
CA LYS A 2 -11.01 -2.83 3.10
C LYS A 2 -9.52 -2.51 3.21
N ARG A 3 -9.16 -1.43 3.93
CA ARG A 3 -7.78 -1.02 4.07
C ARG A 3 -6.90 -2.14 4.61
N ARG A 4 -7.37 -2.87 5.63
CA ARG A 4 -6.56 -3.96 6.20
C ARG A 4 -6.33 -5.09 5.22
N GLU A 5 -7.25 -5.30 4.28
CA GLU A 5 -7.06 -6.30 3.22
C GLU A 5 -5.96 -5.83 2.26
N LEU A 6 -5.98 -4.56 1.88
CA LEU A 6 -4.95 -3.97 1.04
C LEU A 6 -3.58 -4.07 1.73
N GLU A 7 -3.53 -3.75 3.02
CA GLU A 7 -2.29 -3.83 3.80
C GLU A 7 -1.77 -5.26 3.85
N ARG A 8 -2.67 -6.23 4.07
CA ARG A 8 -2.27 -7.63 4.10
C ARG A 8 -1.65 -8.07 2.78
N ARG A 9 -2.24 -7.64 1.67
CA ARG A 9 -1.71 -7.96 0.35
C ARG A 9 -0.38 -7.28 0.08
N LEU A 10 -0.22 -6.04 0.51
CA LEU A 10 1.05 -5.34 0.39
C LEU A 10 2.15 -6.07 1.14
N ARG A 11 1.87 -6.51 2.37
CA ARG A 11 2.84 -7.30 3.14
C ARG A 11 3.18 -8.60 2.44
N GLY A 12 2.20 -9.24 1.83
CA GLY A 12 2.43 -10.46 1.07
C GLY A 12 3.36 -10.27 -0.13
N LEU A 13 3.41 -9.05 -0.66
CA LEU A 13 4.32 -8.69 -1.75
C LEU A 13 5.69 -8.22 -1.24
N GLY A 14 5.90 -8.22 0.08
CA GLY A 14 7.15 -7.77 0.66
C GLY A 14 7.22 -6.28 0.95
N TRP A 15 6.10 -5.57 0.81
CA TRP A 15 6.05 -4.15 1.13
C TRP A 15 5.92 -3.94 2.64
N VAL A 16 6.46 -2.83 3.12
CA VAL A 16 6.55 -2.52 4.55
C VAL A 16 5.99 -1.13 4.81
N LEU A 17 5.24 -1.01 5.90
CA LEU A 17 4.76 0.29 6.36
C LEU A 17 5.93 1.05 6.95
N GLN A 18 6.23 2.21 6.37
CA GLN A 18 7.34 3.05 6.84
C GLN A 18 6.91 4.03 7.92
N ARG A 19 5.76 4.68 7.72
CA ARG A 19 5.26 5.64 8.70
C ARG A 19 3.81 5.97 8.41
N HIS A 20 3.16 6.53 9.42
CA HIS A 20 1.84 7.11 9.28
C HIS A 20 2.02 8.57 8.90
N GLY A 21 1.68 8.91 7.66
CA GLY A 21 1.61 10.30 7.24
C GLY A 21 0.30 10.91 7.70
N GLY A 22 0.04 12.16 7.37
CA GLY A 22 -1.19 12.83 7.80
C GLY A 22 -2.44 12.10 7.37
N LYS A 23 -2.79 12.19 6.08
CA LYS A 23 -3.99 11.53 5.55
C LYS A 23 -3.69 10.20 4.87
N HIS A 24 -2.44 9.84 4.73
CA HIS A 24 -2.00 8.63 4.04
C HIS A 24 -0.90 7.95 4.83
N ASP A 25 -0.90 6.63 4.78
CA ASP A 25 0.22 5.85 5.29
C ASP A 25 1.24 5.68 4.16
N VAL A 26 2.51 5.68 4.50
CA VAL A 26 3.60 5.56 3.55
C VAL A 26 4.16 4.15 3.60
N TRP A 27 4.09 3.46 2.48
CA TRP A 27 4.59 2.09 2.34
C TRP A 27 5.73 2.07 1.33
N SER A 28 6.68 1.19 1.53
CA SER A 28 7.77 1.01 0.57
C SER A 28 8.01 -0.46 0.29
N ASN A 29 8.68 -0.73 -0.83
CA ASN A 29 9.15 -2.08 -1.14
C ASN A 29 10.36 -2.41 -0.26
N SER A 30 10.88 -3.63 -0.36
CA SER A 30 11.89 -4.14 0.58
C SER A 30 13.19 -3.33 0.58
N ASP A 31 13.62 -2.81 -0.56
CA ASP A 31 14.85 -2.01 -0.64
C ASP A 31 14.60 -0.51 -0.62
N GLU A 32 13.35 -0.10 -0.37
CA GLU A 32 12.93 1.30 -0.26
C GLU A 32 13.15 2.14 -1.53
N SER A 33 13.25 1.47 -2.69
CA SER A 33 13.41 2.18 -3.96
C SER A 33 12.10 2.79 -4.47
N PHE A 34 10.96 2.27 -4.03
CA PHE A 34 9.64 2.77 -4.43
C PHE A 34 8.74 2.94 -3.23
N THR A 35 7.82 3.89 -3.34
CA THR A 35 6.89 4.25 -2.27
C THR A 35 5.47 4.27 -2.82
N GLU A 36 4.51 3.84 -1.97
CA GLU A 36 3.09 3.98 -2.27
C GLU A 36 2.42 4.67 -1.09
N TYR A 37 1.42 5.49 -1.40
CA TYR A 37 0.65 6.20 -0.39
C TYR A 37 -0.72 5.57 -0.28
N VAL A 38 -1.06 5.06 0.89
CA VAL A 38 -2.33 4.36 1.13
C VAL A 38 -3.23 5.24 1.97
N PRO A 39 -4.44 5.59 1.49
CA PRO A 39 -5.37 6.40 2.28
C PRO A 39 -5.70 5.72 3.59
N ARG A 40 -5.92 6.52 4.64
CA ARG A 40 -6.24 6.00 5.96
C ARG A 40 -7.74 5.79 6.18
N HIS A 41 -8.49 5.63 5.11
CA HIS A 41 -9.92 5.29 5.19
C HIS A 41 -10.08 3.79 5.44
N ALA A 42 -11.08 3.42 6.21
CA ALA A 42 -11.36 2.01 6.48
C ALA A 42 -11.70 1.25 5.19
N GLU A 43 -12.32 1.94 4.25
CA GLU A 43 -12.71 1.36 2.97
C GLU A 43 -12.00 2.14 1.85
N ILE A 44 -11.23 1.44 1.03
CA ILE A 44 -10.46 2.03 -0.07
C ILE A 44 -11.21 1.80 -1.37
N ASN A 45 -11.30 2.84 -2.22
CA ASN A 45 -11.87 2.71 -3.54
C ASN A 45 -11.22 1.52 -4.25
N GLU A 46 -12.05 0.67 -4.85
CA GLU A 46 -11.56 -0.59 -5.45
C GLU A 46 -10.55 -0.35 -6.55
N MET A 47 -10.80 0.63 -7.42
CA MET A 47 -9.87 0.91 -8.52
C MET A 47 -8.53 1.42 -8.01
N LEU A 48 -8.57 2.26 -6.98
CA LEU A 48 -7.35 2.77 -6.36
C LEU A 48 -6.57 1.63 -5.70
N ALA A 49 -7.27 0.77 -4.95
CA ALA A 49 -6.63 -0.35 -4.29
C ALA A 49 -5.95 -1.28 -5.30
N ARG A 50 -6.63 -1.57 -6.39
CA ARG A 50 -6.07 -2.43 -7.45
C ARG A 50 -4.88 -1.79 -8.12
N ALA A 51 -4.92 -0.48 -8.35
CA ALA A 51 -3.80 0.24 -8.95
C ALA A 51 -2.58 0.19 -8.04
N ILE A 52 -2.78 0.40 -6.74
CA ILE A 52 -1.70 0.31 -5.75
C ILE A 52 -1.08 -1.08 -5.78
N LEU A 53 -1.91 -2.13 -5.74
CA LEU A 53 -1.42 -3.50 -5.74
C LEU A 53 -0.70 -3.86 -7.03
N LYS A 54 -1.19 -3.38 -8.17
CA LYS A 54 -0.53 -3.64 -9.44
C LYS A 54 0.87 -3.04 -9.46
N ARG A 55 1.00 -1.77 -9.06
CA ARG A 55 2.30 -1.12 -9.00
C ARG A 55 3.21 -1.81 -7.99
N ALA A 56 2.67 -2.18 -6.84
CA ALA A 56 3.45 -2.84 -5.81
C ALA A 56 3.98 -4.19 -6.28
N ALA A 57 3.16 -4.95 -7.01
CA ALA A 57 3.58 -6.25 -7.55
C ALA A 57 4.69 -6.10 -8.59
N GLU A 58 4.67 -4.99 -9.34
CA GLU A 58 5.69 -4.72 -10.36
C GLU A 58 6.99 -4.20 -9.74
N ARG A 59 6.94 -3.71 -8.50
CA ARG A 59 8.07 -3.01 -7.86
C ARG A 59 8.44 -3.61 -6.50
N LYS A 60 8.16 -4.86 -6.32
CA LYS A 60 8.48 -5.52 -5.05
C LYS A 60 9.97 -5.88 -4.89
#